data_01edbb6cb9b6a80ab9a35e74cd682f33
#
_entry.id   01edbb6cb9b6a80ab9a35e74cd682f33
#
_cell.length_a   1.000
_cell.length_b   1.000
_cell.length_c   1.000
_cell.angle_alpha   90.00
_cell.angle_beta   90.00
_cell.angle_gamma   90.00
#
_symmetry.space_group_name_H-M   'P 1'
#
loop_
_entity.id
_entity.type
_entity.pdbx_description
1 polymer ?
#
loop_
_entity_poly.entity_id
_entity_poly.type
_entity_poly.pdbx_seq_one_letter_code
_entity_poly.pdbx_strand_id
1 'polypeptide(L)'
;MELSEEPMRTGPRDRSSYRWQVVAMLWLVCFFNYADRQAIYAVFPLLQEEFGFDKLQLGLIGSAFMWVYAAGAPFAGFIADRVKRVHLILGGCIFWSFVTVSTAWCSKLWQFVTVRALEGFGETFYFPASMSLTADYHGPQTRGRAFALHQSSVYAGTILGSWLGAILGERYGWRVGFFAFGLAGMVVGAILYCFLREPVRGAAERADAAGDATVTAHHSPLPTAATPSGSAPLGITDTAAILLKRPAIPLLMLAFLGANFVATIFLSWAPTFLHDKFGYKLGAAGLNGTLFIHLASALAVPLAGILADRLAQRFPAGRVLVQAAGLLVGSVFVALVGLCSTTGVLIAAMTAFGFCKGFYDSGIFASLFDQVEPRARASAAGLMNTVGWGGGALGPVFVGWVTNAAAKQAELAATASGATAELAATAIKAAEVEAMSRSIAAGGLVYLVSAAILFAAYLLARRPSPASSD
;
A
#
# COMPACT_ATOMS: atom_id res chain seq x y z
N MET A 1 19.95 46.89 0.49
CA MET A 1 18.79 47.08 -0.35
C MET A 1 17.96 45.78 -0.27
N GLU A 2 17.20 45.71 0.82
CA GLU A 2 16.32 44.55 1.12
C GLU A 2 15.11 44.64 0.21
N LEU A 3 14.98 43.68 -0.69
CA LEU A 3 13.75 43.48 -1.44
C LEU A 3 12.75 42.79 -0.51
N SER A 4 11.81 43.56 0.02
CA SER A 4 10.63 43.06 0.71
C SER A 4 9.77 42.29 -0.26
N GLU A 5 9.77 40.95 -0.16
CA GLU A 5 8.77 40.09 -0.84
C GLU A 5 7.40 40.35 -0.21
N GLU A 6 6.59 41.20 -0.83
CA GLU A 6 5.15 41.29 -0.52
C GLU A 6 4.49 39.94 -0.84
N PRO A 7 3.73 39.36 0.12
CA PRO A 7 2.96 38.15 -0.20
C PRO A 7 1.82 38.53 -1.16
N MET A 8 1.87 38.03 -2.38
CA MET A 8 0.85 38.19 -3.40
C MET A 8 -0.53 37.80 -2.85
N ARG A 9 -1.41 38.79 -2.61
CA ARG A 9 -2.80 38.60 -2.15
C ARG A 9 -3.62 37.95 -3.27
N THR A 10 -3.65 36.64 -3.32
CA THR A 10 -4.59 35.90 -4.18
C THR A 10 -6.00 36.01 -3.61
N GLY A 11 -6.98 36.37 -4.44
CA GLY A 11 -8.38 36.52 -4.05
C GLY A 11 -9.03 35.19 -3.62
N PRO A 12 -10.19 35.20 -2.93
CA PRO A 12 -10.84 34.00 -2.36
C PRO A 12 -11.14 32.89 -3.39
N ARG A 13 -11.41 33.25 -4.66
CA ARG A 13 -11.66 32.30 -5.76
C ARG A 13 -10.40 31.54 -6.18
N ASP A 14 -9.23 32.21 -6.20
CA ASP A 14 -7.94 31.58 -6.52
C ASP A 14 -7.54 30.52 -5.47
N ARG A 15 -7.79 30.78 -4.19
CA ARG A 15 -7.51 29.80 -3.11
C ARG A 15 -8.36 28.55 -3.23
N SER A 16 -9.61 28.66 -3.64
CA SER A 16 -10.51 27.50 -3.79
C SER A 16 -10.09 26.60 -4.94
N SER A 17 -9.61 27.15 -6.07
CA SER A 17 -9.14 26.38 -7.21
C SER A 17 -7.78 25.74 -6.93
N TYR A 18 -6.84 26.46 -6.32
CA TYR A 18 -5.48 25.98 -6.07
C TYR A 18 -5.44 24.74 -5.15
N ARG A 19 -6.29 24.64 -4.11
CA ARG A 19 -6.32 23.46 -3.25
C ARG A 19 -6.62 22.17 -4.01
N TRP A 20 -7.48 22.21 -5.03
CA TRP A 20 -7.74 21.03 -5.87
C TRP A 20 -6.62 20.77 -6.87
N GLN A 21 -5.92 21.82 -7.34
CA GLN A 21 -4.69 21.66 -8.13
C GLN A 21 -3.60 20.96 -7.30
N VAL A 22 -3.46 21.27 -6.01
CA VAL A 22 -2.57 20.55 -5.10
C VAL A 22 -2.91 19.06 -5.04
N VAL A 23 -4.19 18.71 -4.91
CA VAL A 23 -4.60 17.29 -4.94
C VAL A 23 -4.26 16.63 -6.26
N ALA A 24 -4.46 17.32 -7.40
CA ALA A 24 -4.10 16.80 -8.72
C ALA A 24 -2.58 16.61 -8.87
N MET A 25 -1.77 17.55 -8.37
CA MET A 25 -0.32 17.43 -8.35
C MET A 25 0.15 16.25 -7.51
N LEU A 26 -0.39 16.10 -6.29
CA LEU A 26 -0.10 14.97 -5.41
C LEU A 26 -0.61 13.65 -6.01
N TRP A 27 -1.75 13.66 -6.70
CA TRP A 27 -2.27 12.51 -7.42
C TRP A 27 -1.27 12.02 -8.47
N LEU A 28 -0.70 12.95 -9.24
CA LEU A 28 0.28 12.62 -10.28
C LEU A 28 1.57 12.04 -9.69
N VAL A 29 2.10 12.63 -8.61
CA VAL A 29 3.26 12.09 -7.90
C VAL A 29 2.99 10.69 -7.35
N CYS A 30 1.83 10.48 -6.72
CA CYS A 30 1.42 9.19 -6.19
C CYS A 30 1.21 8.14 -7.29
N PHE A 31 0.68 8.56 -8.44
CA PHE A 31 0.55 7.69 -9.61
C PHE A 31 1.90 7.13 -10.04
N PHE A 32 2.93 7.97 -10.21
CA PHE A 32 4.27 7.50 -10.57
C PHE A 32 4.90 6.65 -9.47
N ASN A 33 4.71 7.00 -8.20
CA ASN A 33 5.16 6.23 -7.05
C ASN A 33 4.68 4.77 -7.08
N TYR A 34 3.40 4.55 -7.43
CA TYR A 34 2.85 3.20 -7.53
C TYR A 34 3.08 2.54 -8.89
N ALA A 35 3.26 3.32 -9.95
CA ALA A 35 3.49 2.78 -11.28
C ALA A 35 4.89 2.17 -11.41
N ASP A 36 5.94 2.87 -10.98
CA ASP A 36 7.30 2.36 -11.02
C ASP A 36 7.52 1.21 -10.03
N ARG A 37 6.95 1.30 -8.82
CA ARG A 37 6.93 0.20 -7.86
C ARG A 37 6.36 -1.09 -8.45
N GLN A 38 5.28 -0.98 -9.24
CA GLN A 38 4.59 -2.14 -9.78
C GLN A 38 5.22 -2.71 -11.04
N ALA A 39 5.94 -1.90 -11.81
CA ALA A 39 6.55 -2.29 -13.07
C ALA A 39 7.52 -3.48 -12.93
N ILE A 40 8.28 -3.57 -11.85
CA ILE A 40 9.26 -4.65 -11.61
C ILE A 40 8.60 -6.04 -11.57
N TYR A 41 7.43 -6.14 -10.92
CA TYR A 41 6.71 -7.42 -10.79
C TYR A 41 6.17 -7.91 -12.14
N ALA A 42 5.79 -6.98 -13.00
CA ALA A 42 5.26 -7.29 -14.32
C ALA A 42 6.33 -7.84 -15.29
N VAL A 43 7.61 -7.56 -15.01
CA VAL A 43 8.74 -8.01 -15.85
C VAL A 43 9.55 -9.17 -15.23
N PHE A 44 9.10 -9.76 -14.15
CA PHE A 44 9.77 -10.94 -13.54
C PHE A 44 10.07 -12.06 -14.54
N PRO A 45 9.16 -12.45 -15.45
CA PRO A 45 9.48 -13.46 -16.47
C PRO A 45 10.66 -13.05 -17.35
N LEU A 46 10.77 -11.79 -17.76
CA LEU A 46 11.87 -11.28 -18.58
C LEU A 46 13.21 -11.27 -17.82
N LEU A 47 13.18 -10.94 -16.53
CA LEU A 47 14.37 -10.98 -15.68
C LEU A 47 14.85 -12.43 -15.45
N GLN A 48 13.92 -13.37 -15.33
CA GLN A 48 14.23 -14.80 -15.25
C GLN A 48 14.87 -15.29 -16.56
N GLU A 49 14.33 -14.90 -17.69
CA GLU A 49 14.84 -15.29 -19.01
C GLU A 49 16.26 -14.73 -19.27
N GLU A 50 16.48 -13.43 -18.96
CA GLU A 50 17.76 -12.77 -19.28
C GLU A 50 18.89 -13.12 -18.31
N PHE A 51 18.59 -13.22 -17.00
CA PHE A 51 19.62 -13.39 -15.96
C PHE A 51 19.66 -14.78 -15.33
N GLY A 52 18.69 -15.65 -15.66
CA GLY A 52 18.56 -16.96 -15.03
C GLY A 52 18.17 -16.88 -13.54
N PHE A 53 17.54 -15.80 -13.11
CA PHE A 53 17.11 -15.66 -11.72
C PHE A 53 16.04 -16.69 -11.37
N ASP A 54 16.25 -17.40 -10.28
CA ASP A 54 15.24 -18.30 -9.74
C ASP A 54 14.10 -17.54 -9.05
N LYS A 55 12.99 -18.21 -8.76
CA LYS A 55 11.81 -17.58 -8.16
C LYS A 55 12.09 -17.00 -6.76
N LEU A 56 13.03 -17.58 -6.01
CA LEU A 56 13.43 -17.02 -4.71
C LEU A 56 14.17 -15.68 -4.88
N GLN A 57 15.06 -15.57 -5.86
CA GLN A 57 15.80 -14.36 -6.18
C GLN A 57 14.85 -13.23 -6.63
N LEU A 58 13.86 -13.56 -7.47
CA LEU A 58 12.81 -12.63 -7.86
C LEU A 58 11.95 -12.18 -6.64
N GLY A 59 11.62 -13.10 -5.75
CA GLY A 59 10.95 -12.80 -4.50
C GLY A 59 11.74 -11.86 -3.60
N LEU A 60 13.07 -12.02 -3.50
CA LEU A 60 13.96 -11.13 -2.76
C LEU A 60 13.99 -9.73 -3.36
N ILE A 61 14.07 -9.61 -4.70
CA ILE A 61 13.97 -8.31 -5.40
C ILE A 61 12.65 -7.61 -5.03
N GLY A 62 11.53 -8.35 -5.05
CA GLY A 62 10.22 -7.81 -4.69
C GLY A 62 10.10 -7.34 -3.25
N SER A 63 10.70 -8.10 -2.32
CA SER A 63 10.61 -7.85 -0.88
C SER A 63 11.55 -6.77 -0.37
N ALA A 64 12.67 -6.54 -1.05
CA ALA A 64 13.70 -5.58 -0.60
C ALA A 64 13.13 -4.16 -0.40
N PHE A 65 12.28 -3.72 -1.31
CA PHE A 65 11.53 -2.46 -1.18
C PHE A 65 10.72 -2.40 0.12
N MET A 66 9.93 -3.46 0.38
CA MET A 66 8.97 -3.49 1.48
C MET A 66 9.65 -3.52 2.84
N TRP A 67 10.78 -4.21 3.00
CA TRP A 67 11.54 -4.23 4.24
C TRP A 67 12.07 -2.85 4.61
N VAL A 68 12.65 -2.14 3.64
CA VAL A 68 13.20 -0.80 3.90
C VAL A 68 12.07 0.20 4.14
N TYR A 69 10.97 0.10 3.38
CA TYR A 69 9.78 0.91 3.60
C TYR A 69 9.20 0.68 5.01
N ALA A 70 9.06 -0.57 5.45
CA ALA A 70 8.56 -0.92 6.78
C ALA A 70 9.47 -0.39 7.91
N ALA A 71 10.79 -0.52 7.75
CA ALA A 71 11.77 -0.01 8.71
C ALA A 71 11.77 1.52 8.80
N GLY A 72 11.54 2.21 7.68
CA GLY A 72 11.48 3.67 7.61
C GLY A 72 10.17 4.28 8.10
N ALA A 73 9.05 3.55 8.04
CA ALA A 73 7.72 4.05 8.33
C ALA A 73 7.56 4.76 9.70
N PRO A 74 8.13 4.27 10.83
CA PRO A 74 8.05 4.96 12.11
C PRO A 74 8.72 6.33 12.12
N PHE A 75 9.77 6.52 11.32
CA PHE A 75 10.55 7.75 11.27
C PHE A 75 9.98 8.76 10.27
N ALA A 76 9.24 8.28 9.27
CA ALA A 76 8.74 9.11 8.18
C ALA A 76 7.81 10.23 8.66
N GLY A 77 6.86 9.93 9.54
CA GLY A 77 5.97 10.93 10.15
C GLY A 77 6.75 11.96 10.95
N PHE A 78 7.70 11.50 11.79
CA PHE A 78 8.52 12.39 12.60
C PHE A 78 9.35 13.38 11.78
N ILE A 79 9.92 12.93 10.65
CA ILE A 79 10.68 13.78 9.74
C ILE A 79 9.75 14.73 8.98
N ALA A 80 8.59 14.25 8.50
CA ALA A 80 7.60 15.06 7.81
C ALA A 80 7.06 16.22 8.68
N ASP A 81 7.04 16.06 10.01
CA ASP A 81 6.64 17.11 10.94
C ASP A 81 7.69 18.21 11.13
N ARG A 82 8.94 17.96 10.82
CA ARG A 82 10.07 18.89 11.05
C ARG A 82 10.60 19.57 9.81
N VAL A 83 10.39 18.96 8.64
CA VAL A 83 10.89 19.45 7.35
C VAL A 83 9.72 20.02 6.54
N LYS A 84 10.00 20.88 5.55
CA LYS A 84 8.99 21.32 4.59
C LYS A 84 8.54 20.11 3.75
N ARG A 85 7.26 19.80 3.81
CA ARG A 85 6.67 18.59 3.18
C ARG A 85 6.82 18.59 1.67
N VAL A 86 6.74 19.78 1.05
CA VAL A 86 6.97 19.93 -0.40
C VAL A 86 8.35 19.43 -0.80
N HIS A 87 9.40 19.74 -0.01
CA HIS A 87 10.76 19.25 -0.30
C HIS A 87 10.89 17.73 -0.10
N LEU A 88 10.21 17.15 0.90
CA LEU A 88 10.18 15.70 1.10
C LEU A 88 9.46 14.98 -0.04
N ILE A 89 8.31 15.51 -0.47
CA ILE A 89 7.50 14.92 -1.54
C ILE A 89 8.25 14.98 -2.88
N LEU A 90 8.70 16.18 -3.27
CA LEU A 90 9.29 16.37 -4.61
C LEU A 90 10.75 15.93 -4.67
N GLY A 91 11.54 16.15 -3.60
CA GLY A 91 12.89 15.61 -3.49
C GLY A 91 12.89 14.09 -3.44
N GLY A 92 11.95 13.50 -2.68
CA GLY A 92 11.69 12.06 -2.70
C GLY A 92 11.31 11.57 -4.10
N CYS A 93 10.39 12.26 -4.79
CA CYS A 93 9.97 11.92 -6.15
C CYS A 93 11.15 11.88 -7.14
N ILE A 94 11.98 12.89 -7.14
CA ILE A 94 13.17 12.94 -7.99
C ILE A 94 14.15 11.83 -7.61
N PHE A 95 14.35 11.59 -6.30
CA PHE A 95 15.28 10.57 -5.81
C PHE A 95 14.83 9.15 -6.22
N TRP A 96 13.59 8.73 -5.88
CA TRP A 96 13.17 7.37 -6.25
C TRP A 96 13.04 7.19 -7.76
N SER A 97 12.64 8.23 -8.51
CA SER A 97 12.59 8.17 -9.98
C SER A 97 13.99 8.02 -10.59
N PHE A 98 15.02 8.66 -10.02
CA PHE A 98 16.41 8.42 -10.38
C PHE A 98 16.84 6.98 -10.10
N VAL A 99 16.45 6.44 -8.95
CA VAL A 99 16.69 5.03 -8.58
C VAL A 99 15.96 4.09 -9.55
N THR A 100 14.72 4.42 -9.94
CA THR A 100 13.96 3.66 -10.96
C THR A 100 14.71 3.64 -12.30
N VAL A 101 15.21 4.78 -12.78
CA VAL A 101 16.09 4.83 -13.98
C VAL A 101 17.32 3.94 -13.78
N SER A 102 17.95 3.99 -12.61
CA SER A 102 19.15 3.20 -12.31
C SER A 102 18.91 1.70 -12.37
N THR A 103 17.66 1.24 -12.17
CA THR A 103 17.29 -0.17 -12.32
C THR A 103 17.60 -0.70 -13.73
N ALA A 104 17.50 0.13 -14.76
CA ALA A 104 17.76 -0.26 -16.13
C ALA A 104 19.22 -0.70 -16.40
N TRP A 105 20.18 -0.31 -15.55
CA TRP A 105 21.59 -0.70 -15.66
C TRP A 105 21.95 -1.90 -14.76
N CYS A 106 21.00 -2.44 -14.00
CA CYS A 106 21.25 -3.61 -13.17
C CYS A 106 21.47 -4.86 -14.03
N SER A 107 22.46 -5.67 -13.62
CA SER A 107 22.82 -6.93 -14.27
C SER A 107 23.05 -8.07 -13.26
N LYS A 108 23.09 -7.77 -11.96
CA LYS A 108 23.34 -8.74 -10.89
C LYS A 108 22.26 -8.63 -9.82
N LEU A 109 21.93 -9.74 -9.17
CA LEU A 109 20.91 -9.81 -8.13
C LEU A 109 21.07 -8.72 -7.06
N TRP A 110 22.27 -8.56 -6.51
CA TRP A 110 22.50 -7.56 -5.45
C TRP A 110 22.21 -6.13 -5.88
N GLN A 111 22.41 -5.79 -7.18
CA GLN A 111 22.11 -4.46 -7.72
C GLN A 111 20.58 -4.24 -7.70
N PHE A 112 19.79 -5.21 -8.19
CA PHE A 112 18.33 -5.14 -8.13
C PHE A 112 17.83 -5.01 -6.68
N VAL A 113 18.36 -5.81 -5.76
CA VAL A 113 18.00 -5.73 -4.34
C VAL A 113 18.33 -4.36 -3.77
N THR A 114 19.51 -3.80 -4.10
CA THR A 114 19.95 -2.49 -3.61
C THR A 114 19.09 -1.35 -4.15
N VAL A 115 18.82 -1.31 -5.46
CA VAL A 115 17.98 -0.25 -6.05
C VAL A 115 16.54 -0.34 -5.52
N ARG A 116 15.99 -1.54 -5.33
CA ARG A 116 14.67 -1.72 -4.71
C ARG A 116 14.63 -1.25 -3.25
N ALA A 117 15.69 -1.49 -2.48
CA ALA A 117 15.83 -0.98 -1.12
C ALA A 117 15.90 0.56 -1.09
N LEU A 118 16.69 1.17 -1.98
CA LEU A 118 16.81 2.63 -2.10
C LEU A 118 15.48 3.27 -2.53
N GLU A 119 14.75 2.65 -3.44
CA GLU A 119 13.41 3.09 -3.85
C GLU A 119 12.45 3.09 -2.65
N GLY A 120 12.42 1.97 -1.87
CA GLY A 120 11.66 1.87 -0.63
C GLY A 120 11.99 2.96 0.38
N PHE A 121 13.28 3.31 0.52
CA PHE A 121 13.71 4.41 1.38
C PHE A 121 13.16 5.77 0.88
N GLY A 122 13.32 6.07 -0.41
CA GLY A 122 12.85 7.34 -0.98
C GLY A 122 11.32 7.53 -0.87
N GLU A 123 10.57 6.46 -1.04
CA GLU A 123 9.11 6.48 -1.02
C GLU A 123 8.48 6.52 0.38
N THR A 124 9.22 6.08 1.41
CA THR A 124 8.71 6.00 2.79
C THR A 124 8.16 7.35 3.29
N PHE A 125 8.77 8.46 2.91
CA PHE A 125 8.39 9.80 3.37
C PHE A 125 7.21 10.40 2.62
N TYR A 126 6.87 9.88 1.45
CA TYR A 126 5.86 10.46 0.57
C TYR A 126 4.46 10.46 1.20
N PHE A 127 3.99 9.29 1.64
CA PHE A 127 2.60 9.14 2.07
C PHE A 127 2.24 10.00 3.29
N PRO A 128 3.02 10.01 4.41
CA PRO A 128 2.75 10.89 5.55
C PRO A 128 2.79 12.37 5.18
N ALA A 129 3.77 12.78 4.37
CA ALA A 129 3.92 14.17 3.95
C ALA A 129 2.76 14.63 3.06
N SER A 130 2.34 13.82 2.09
CA SER A 130 1.24 14.14 1.17
C SER A 130 -0.13 14.20 1.88
N MET A 131 -0.39 13.28 2.82
CA MET A 131 -1.61 13.31 3.62
C MET A 131 -1.69 14.55 4.52
N SER A 132 -0.59 14.88 5.21
CA SER A 132 -0.50 16.08 6.04
C SER A 132 -0.63 17.37 5.21
N LEU A 133 0.02 17.43 4.04
CA LEU A 133 -0.09 18.57 3.13
C LEU A 133 -1.53 18.76 2.64
N THR A 134 -2.19 17.68 2.24
CA THR A 134 -3.59 17.69 1.79
C THR A 134 -4.53 18.15 2.90
N ALA A 135 -4.30 17.74 4.15
CA ALA A 135 -5.10 18.14 5.30
C ALA A 135 -5.02 19.65 5.57
N ASP A 136 -3.87 20.28 5.33
CA ASP A 136 -3.70 21.73 5.53
C ASP A 136 -4.33 22.59 4.43
N TYR A 137 -4.57 22.01 3.23
CA TYR A 137 -5.30 22.67 2.14
C TYR A 137 -6.81 22.42 2.21
N HIS A 138 -7.26 21.34 2.86
CA HIS A 138 -8.65 20.91 2.88
C HIS A 138 -9.17 20.75 4.29
N GLY A 139 -10.10 21.63 4.69
CA GLY A 139 -10.83 21.53 5.97
C GLY A 139 -11.76 20.31 6.03
N PRO A 140 -12.44 20.08 7.19
CA PRO A 140 -13.29 18.93 7.45
C PRO A 140 -14.33 18.62 6.37
N GLN A 141 -14.90 19.67 5.73
CA GLN A 141 -15.94 19.52 4.71
C GLN A 141 -15.46 18.91 3.39
N THR A 142 -14.18 19.08 3.02
CA THR A 142 -13.63 18.66 1.72
C THR A 142 -12.49 17.67 1.84
N ARG A 143 -11.91 17.50 3.04
CA ARG A 143 -10.76 16.62 3.32
C ARG A 143 -11.00 15.18 2.90
N GLY A 144 -12.17 14.62 3.20
CA GLY A 144 -12.54 13.27 2.81
C GLY A 144 -12.53 13.05 1.29
N ARG A 145 -13.06 14.01 0.53
CA ARG A 145 -13.05 13.96 -0.95
C ARG A 145 -11.64 14.08 -1.52
N ALA A 146 -10.81 14.95 -0.93
CA ALA A 146 -9.42 15.14 -1.34
C ALA A 146 -8.60 13.86 -1.12
N PHE A 147 -8.76 13.21 0.05
CA PHE A 147 -8.11 11.92 0.33
C PHE A 147 -8.59 10.80 -0.58
N ALA A 148 -9.90 10.72 -0.85
CA ALA A 148 -10.44 9.71 -1.76
C ALA A 148 -9.91 9.89 -3.19
N LEU A 149 -9.83 11.13 -3.68
CA LEU A 149 -9.24 11.44 -4.98
C LEU A 149 -7.75 11.07 -5.00
N HIS A 150 -6.98 11.45 -3.99
CA HIS A 150 -5.57 11.05 -3.88
C HIS A 150 -5.43 9.51 -3.84
N GLN A 151 -6.27 8.81 -3.07
CA GLN A 151 -6.22 7.34 -2.98
C GLN A 151 -6.50 6.66 -4.33
N SER A 152 -7.29 7.26 -5.21
CA SER A 152 -7.53 6.71 -6.55
C SER A 152 -6.26 6.59 -7.40
N SER A 153 -5.24 7.44 -7.14
CA SER A 153 -3.94 7.37 -7.82
C SER A 153 -3.16 6.09 -7.48
N VAL A 154 -3.34 5.56 -6.27
CA VAL A 154 -2.74 4.28 -5.84
C VAL A 154 -3.24 3.14 -6.74
N TYR A 155 -4.55 3.07 -6.94
CA TYR A 155 -5.15 2.05 -7.81
C TYR A 155 -4.75 2.26 -9.27
N ALA A 156 -4.84 3.50 -9.76
CA ALA A 156 -4.46 3.84 -11.14
C ALA A 156 -2.97 3.53 -11.40
N GLY A 157 -2.07 3.94 -10.51
CA GLY A 157 -0.63 3.68 -10.61
C GLY A 157 -0.34 2.18 -10.59
N THR A 158 -0.95 1.42 -9.68
CA THR A 158 -0.76 -0.03 -9.60
C THR A 158 -1.21 -0.74 -10.89
N ILE A 159 -2.42 -0.43 -11.39
CA ILE A 159 -2.97 -1.08 -12.59
C ILE A 159 -2.17 -0.67 -13.84
N LEU A 160 -2.03 0.63 -14.07
CA LEU A 160 -1.38 1.14 -15.27
C LEU A 160 0.13 0.92 -15.25
N GLY A 161 0.77 0.97 -14.08
CA GLY A 161 2.20 0.66 -13.92
C GLY A 161 2.52 -0.79 -14.26
N SER A 162 1.71 -1.73 -13.76
CA SER A 162 1.83 -3.15 -14.12
C SER A 162 1.61 -3.36 -15.62
N TRP A 163 0.55 -2.78 -16.19
CA TRP A 163 0.21 -2.93 -17.60
C TRP A 163 1.25 -2.31 -18.53
N LEU A 164 1.60 -1.03 -18.31
CA LEU A 164 2.57 -0.32 -19.15
C LEU A 164 3.97 -0.92 -18.99
N GLY A 165 4.39 -1.28 -17.77
CA GLY A 165 5.65 -1.97 -17.53
C GLY A 165 5.75 -3.29 -18.28
N ALA A 166 4.68 -4.08 -18.28
CA ALA A 166 4.58 -5.33 -19.03
C ALA A 166 4.64 -5.12 -20.54
N ILE A 167 3.85 -4.18 -21.10
CA ILE A 167 3.82 -3.89 -22.55
C ILE A 167 5.15 -3.34 -23.04
N LEU A 168 5.73 -2.39 -22.30
CA LEU A 168 7.03 -1.84 -22.66
C LEU A 168 8.10 -2.91 -22.60
N GLY A 169 8.05 -3.78 -21.57
CA GLY A 169 8.94 -4.92 -21.42
C GLY A 169 8.81 -5.92 -22.56
N GLU A 170 7.58 -6.28 -22.94
CA GLU A 170 7.30 -7.25 -24.02
C GLU A 170 7.74 -6.71 -25.40
N ARG A 171 7.57 -5.43 -25.68
CA ARG A 171 7.82 -4.85 -27.03
C ARG A 171 9.21 -4.29 -27.22
N TYR A 172 9.80 -3.70 -26.20
CA TYR A 172 11.04 -2.92 -26.30
C TYR A 172 12.11 -3.37 -25.31
N GLY A 173 11.82 -4.42 -24.51
CA GLY A 173 12.68 -4.88 -23.43
C GLY A 173 12.39 -4.19 -22.11
N TRP A 174 12.58 -4.92 -21.01
CA TRP A 174 12.19 -4.48 -19.66
C TRP A 174 12.86 -3.17 -19.20
N ARG A 175 14.07 -2.87 -19.69
CA ARG A 175 14.81 -1.64 -19.35
C ARG A 175 14.08 -0.36 -19.76
N VAL A 176 13.38 -0.40 -20.91
CA VAL A 176 12.66 0.76 -21.44
C VAL A 176 11.55 1.21 -20.50
N GLY A 177 10.88 0.29 -19.83
CA GLY A 177 9.86 0.61 -18.83
C GLY A 177 10.43 1.45 -17.66
N PHE A 178 11.59 1.08 -17.14
CA PHE A 178 12.25 1.81 -16.04
C PHE A 178 12.79 3.18 -16.48
N PHE A 179 13.33 3.30 -17.70
CA PHE A 179 13.67 4.60 -18.27
C PHE A 179 12.43 5.48 -18.42
N ALA A 180 11.35 4.97 -18.98
CA ALA A 180 10.13 5.73 -19.21
C ALA A 180 9.50 6.25 -17.92
N PHE A 181 9.29 5.36 -16.93
CA PHE A 181 8.71 5.76 -15.64
C PHE A 181 9.62 6.70 -14.85
N GLY A 182 10.90 6.36 -14.73
CA GLY A 182 11.83 7.16 -13.95
C GLY A 182 12.07 8.54 -14.56
N LEU A 183 12.28 8.65 -15.88
CA LEU A 183 12.42 9.97 -16.54
C LEU A 183 11.14 10.80 -16.42
N ALA A 184 9.98 10.18 -16.64
CA ALA A 184 8.70 10.89 -16.49
C ALA A 184 8.49 11.36 -15.05
N GLY A 185 8.80 10.53 -14.03
CA GLY A 185 8.71 10.92 -12.62
C GLY A 185 9.67 12.06 -12.26
N MET A 186 10.91 12.04 -12.76
CA MET A 186 11.86 13.15 -12.56
C MET A 186 11.37 14.45 -13.19
N VAL A 187 10.85 14.39 -14.41
CA VAL A 187 10.29 15.57 -15.12
C VAL A 187 9.08 16.12 -14.35
N VAL A 188 8.18 15.25 -13.91
CA VAL A 188 7.02 15.65 -13.10
C VAL A 188 7.49 16.28 -11.79
N GLY A 189 8.42 15.67 -11.06
CA GLY A 189 8.97 16.21 -9.82
C GLY A 189 9.58 17.60 -10.01
N ALA A 190 10.38 17.77 -11.07
CA ALA A 190 11.02 19.06 -11.40
C ALA A 190 9.99 20.15 -11.79
N ILE A 191 8.99 19.81 -12.61
CA ILE A 191 7.92 20.75 -12.99
C ILE A 191 7.10 21.15 -11.75
N LEU A 192 6.70 20.18 -10.93
CA LEU A 192 5.86 20.45 -9.76
C LEU A 192 6.60 21.25 -8.68
N TYR A 193 7.93 21.24 -8.68
CA TYR A 193 8.72 22.07 -7.77
C TYR A 193 8.46 23.57 -7.97
N CYS A 194 8.07 23.98 -9.18
CA CYS A 194 7.69 25.36 -9.49
C CYS A 194 6.27 25.72 -9.05
N PHE A 195 5.37 24.73 -8.91
CA PHE A 195 3.95 24.97 -8.69
C PHE A 195 3.44 24.58 -7.31
N LEU A 196 3.99 23.53 -6.69
CA LEU A 196 3.54 23.06 -5.38
C LEU A 196 4.11 23.92 -4.27
N ARG A 197 3.23 24.53 -3.48
CA ARG A 197 3.62 25.44 -2.38
C ARG A 197 3.39 24.81 -1.03
N GLU A 198 4.25 25.17 -0.06
CA GLU A 198 4.09 24.76 1.34
C GLU A 198 3.05 25.68 2.02
N PRO A 199 1.93 25.15 2.53
CA PRO A 199 0.97 25.95 3.28
C PRO A 199 1.44 26.15 4.72
N VAL A 200 0.86 27.13 5.39
CA VAL A 200 1.01 27.26 6.85
C VAL A 200 0.33 26.05 7.50
N ARG A 201 1.01 25.38 8.41
CA ARG A 201 0.48 24.20 9.11
C ARG A 201 -0.81 24.56 9.87
N GLY A 202 -1.87 23.74 9.72
CA GLY A 202 -3.18 23.98 10.30
C GLY A 202 -3.97 25.13 9.63
N ALA A 203 -3.61 25.55 8.41
CA ALA A 203 -4.23 26.68 7.73
C ALA A 203 -5.73 26.46 7.49
N ALA A 204 -6.14 25.26 7.07
CA ALA A 204 -7.53 24.93 6.81
C ALA A 204 -8.38 24.94 8.09
N GLU A 205 -7.87 24.43 9.19
CA GLU A 205 -8.56 24.40 10.49
C GLU A 205 -8.73 25.79 11.08
N ARG A 206 -7.71 26.65 10.93
CA ARG A 206 -7.79 28.07 11.35
C ARG A 206 -8.78 28.88 10.51
N ALA A 207 -8.88 28.61 9.22
CA ALA A 207 -9.82 29.27 8.33
C ALA A 207 -11.27 28.88 8.65
N ASP A 208 -11.53 27.62 8.97
CA ASP A 208 -12.85 27.15 9.39
C ASP A 208 -13.24 27.74 10.75
N ALA A 209 -12.33 27.78 11.72
CA ALA A 209 -12.56 28.40 13.02
C ALA A 209 -12.83 29.92 12.92
N ALA A 210 -12.17 30.63 12.01
CA ALA A 210 -12.42 32.06 11.76
C ALA A 210 -13.74 32.33 11.04
N GLY A 211 -14.15 31.39 10.13
CA GLY A 211 -15.47 31.46 9.45
C GLY A 211 -16.63 31.20 10.40
N ASP A 212 -16.47 30.30 11.35
CA ASP A 212 -17.47 29.96 12.36
C ASP A 212 -17.64 31.09 13.38
N ALA A 213 -16.58 31.83 13.69
CA ALA A 213 -16.63 32.99 14.60
C ALA A 213 -17.50 34.15 14.07
N THR A 214 -17.71 34.26 12.76
CA THR A 214 -18.58 35.27 12.14
C THR A 214 -20.05 34.86 12.10
N VAL A 215 -20.35 33.55 12.24
CA VAL A 215 -21.73 33.01 12.23
C VAL A 215 -22.29 32.82 13.65
N THR A 216 -21.43 32.62 14.66
CA THR A 216 -21.84 32.30 16.05
C THR A 216 -21.93 33.46 17.02
N ALA A 217 -22.17 34.70 16.54
CA ALA A 217 -22.51 35.81 17.47
C ALA A 217 -23.86 35.61 18.21
N HIS A 218 -24.58 34.49 17.96
CA HIS A 218 -25.90 34.26 18.57
C HIS A 218 -26.15 32.88 19.21
N HIS A 219 -25.15 31.97 19.32
CA HIS A 219 -25.36 30.74 20.09
C HIS A 219 -24.10 30.39 20.89
N SER A 220 -24.31 30.08 22.18
CA SER A 220 -23.28 29.73 23.15
C SER A 220 -22.31 28.66 22.62
N PRO A 221 -20.99 28.81 22.89
CA PRO A 221 -20.01 27.85 22.39
C PRO A 221 -20.17 26.51 23.12
N LEU A 222 -20.53 25.46 22.40
CA LEU A 222 -20.18 24.12 22.81
C LEU A 222 -18.65 24.07 22.93
N PRO A 223 -18.08 23.44 23.96
CA PRO A 223 -16.64 23.39 24.14
C PRO A 223 -16.07 22.60 22.95
N THR A 224 -15.50 23.30 21.98
CA THR A 224 -14.53 22.75 21.04
C THR A 224 -13.48 22.10 21.91
N ALA A 225 -13.34 20.79 21.79
CA ALA A 225 -12.22 20.07 22.40
C ALA A 225 -10.92 20.66 21.84
N ALA A 226 -10.47 21.74 22.49
CA ALA A 226 -9.11 22.23 22.32
C ALA A 226 -8.21 21.03 22.60
N THR A 227 -7.45 20.64 21.61
CA THR A 227 -6.31 19.75 21.85
C THR A 227 -5.53 20.39 22.99
N PRO A 228 -5.30 19.71 24.13
CA PRO A 228 -4.59 20.31 25.23
C PRO A 228 -3.20 20.70 24.72
N SER A 229 -2.97 22.00 24.56
CA SER A 229 -1.64 22.57 24.36
C SER A 229 -0.83 22.20 25.59
N GLY A 230 0.02 21.19 25.50
CA GLY A 230 0.94 20.94 26.61
C GLY A 230 1.53 19.55 26.75
N SER A 231 1.05 18.50 26.07
CA SER A 231 1.72 17.21 26.18
C SER A 231 2.58 16.95 24.94
N ALA A 232 3.91 16.81 25.16
CA ALA A 232 4.84 16.39 24.13
C ALA A 232 4.36 15.08 23.46
N PRO A 233 4.58 14.90 22.14
CA PRO A 233 4.27 13.65 21.48
C PRO A 233 4.97 12.51 22.20
N LEU A 234 4.23 11.43 22.45
CA LEU A 234 4.76 10.23 23.10
C LEU A 234 5.90 9.63 22.26
N GLY A 235 6.95 9.18 22.91
CA GLY A 235 8.01 8.41 22.28
C GLY A 235 7.49 7.11 21.66
N ILE A 236 8.22 6.56 20.69
CA ILE A 236 7.85 5.30 20.03
C ILE A 236 7.77 4.15 21.07
N THR A 237 8.68 4.11 22.01
CA THR A 237 8.74 3.12 23.10
C THR A 237 7.53 3.20 24.03
N ASP A 238 7.15 4.43 24.43
CA ASP A 238 6.02 4.67 25.31
C ASP A 238 4.70 4.31 24.63
N THR A 239 4.59 4.68 23.33
CA THR A 239 3.45 4.29 22.50
C THR A 239 3.35 2.76 22.39
N ALA A 240 4.45 2.07 22.09
CA ALA A 240 4.47 0.61 22.00
C ALA A 240 4.02 -0.03 23.34
N ALA A 241 4.50 0.49 24.46
CA ALA A 241 4.08 0.01 25.79
C ALA A 241 2.57 0.22 26.05
N ILE A 242 2.02 1.36 25.63
CA ILE A 242 0.57 1.64 25.73
C ILE A 242 -0.24 0.68 24.86
N LEU A 243 0.21 0.45 23.61
CA LEU A 243 -0.47 -0.42 22.66
C LEU A 243 -0.50 -1.88 23.13
N LEU A 244 0.59 -2.37 23.69
CA LEU A 244 0.70 -3.75 24.22
C LEU A 244 -0.18 -4.00 25.45
N LYS A 245 -0.54 -2.96 26.22
CA LYS A 245 -1.46 -3.08 27.34
C LYS A 245 -2.91 -3.38 26.93
N ARG A 246 -3.28 -3.11 25.70
CA ARG A 246 -4.63 -3.37 25.17
C ARG A 246 -4.59 -4.60 24.24
N PRO A 247 -5.03 -5.79 24.67
CA PRO A 247 -4.82 -7.04 23.92
C PRO A 247 -5.49 -7.07 22.55
N ALA A 248 -6.49 -6.23 22.30
CA ALA A 248 -7.11 -6.12 20.99
C ALA A 248 -6.15 -5.53 19.94
N ILE A 249 -5.23 -4.63 20.32
CA ILE A 249 -4.34 -3.93 19.37
C ILE A 249 -3.29 -4.85 18.75
N PRO A 250 -2.53 -5.66 19.50
CA PRO A 250 -1.63 -6.65 18.91
C PRO A 250 -2.34 -7.62 17.96
N LEU A 251 -3.58 -8.00 18.26
CA LEU A 251 -4.37 -8.85 17.37
C LEU A 251 -4.75 -8.13 16.07
N LEU A 252 -5.13 -6.83 16.14
CA LEU A 252 -5.35 -6.03 14.95
C LEU A 252 -4.07 -5.94 14.09
N MET A 253 -2.91 -5.74 14.72
CA MET A 253 -1.61 -5.69 14.03
C MET A 253 -1.25 -7.04 13.39
N LEU A 254 -1.50 -8.15 14.08
CA LEU A 254 -1.23 -9.50 13.56
C LEU A 254 -2.16 -9.85 12.39
N ALA A 255 -3.43 -9.47 12.46
CA ALA A 255 -4.35 -9.62 11.34
C ALA A 255 -3.93 -8.75 10.14
N PHE A 256 -3.43 -7.53 10.40
CA PHE A 256 -2.89 -6.64 9.36
C PHE A 256 -1.64 -7.20 8.69
N LEU A 257 -0.76 -7.86 9.47
CA LEU A 257 0.38 -8.60 8.95
C LEU A 257 -0.09 -9.69 7.96
N GLY A 258 -1.03 -10.55 8.38
CA GLY A 258 -1.53 -11.64 7.54
C GLY A 258 -2.25 -11.13 6.29
N ALA A 259 -3.05 -10.08 6.40
CA ALA A 259 -3.74 -9.48 5.27
C ALA A 259 -2.75 -8.89 4.24
N ASN A 260 -1.71 -8.19 4.71
CA ASN A 260 -0.66 -7.66 3.83
C ASN A 260 0.20 -8.76 3.21
N PHE A 261 0.51 -9.82 3.96
CA PHE A 261 1.22 -10.99 3.42
C PHE A 261 0.52 -11.54 2.17
N VAL A 262 -0.78 -11.76 2.23
CA VAL A 262 -1.56 -12.23 1.08
C VAL A 262 -1.66 -11.18 -0.01
N ALA A 263 -1.92 -9.92 0.35
CA ALA A 263 -2.03 -8.84 -0.63
C ALA A 263 -0.75 -8.67 -1.46
N THR A 264 0.42 -8.80 -0.83
CA THR A 264 1.71 -8.67 -1.52
C THR A 264 2.08 -9.89 -2.37
N ILE A 265 1.59 -11.08 -2.03
CA ILE A 265 1.66 -12.25 -2.92
C ILE A 265 0.98 -11.92 -4.25
N PHE A 266 -0.25 -11.42 -4.21
CA PHE A 266 -0.97 -11.03 -5.43
C PHE A 266 -0.28 -9.89 -6.16
N LEU A 267 0.16 -8.86 -5.43
CA LEU A 267 0.81 -7.70 -6.01
C LEU A 267 2.07 -8.08 -6.79
N SER A 268 2.86 -9.02 -6.29
CA SER A 268 4.15 -9.41 -6.87
C SER A 268 4.05 -10.56 -7.87
N TRP A 269 3.19 -11.55 -7.61
CA TRP A 269 3.21 -12.79 -8.39
C TRP A 269 2.04 -12.97 -9.35
N ALA A 270 0.93 -12.18 -9.22
CA ALA A 270 -0.22 -12.36 -10.10
C ALA A 270 0.13 -12.21 -11.60
N PRO A 271 0.94 -11.22 -12.06
CA PRO A 271 1.33 -11.15 -13.47
C PRO A 271 2.08 -12.41 -13.93
N THR A 272 3.09 -12.86 -13.17
CA THR A 272 3.85 -14.08 -13.47
C THR A 272 2.95 -15.32 -13.44
N PHE A 273 2.05 -15.43 -12.46
CA PHE A 273 1.10 -16.54 -12.34
C PHE A 273 0.17 -16.65 -13.55
N LEU A 274 -0.35 -15.50 -14.03
CA LEU A 274 -1.19 -15.48 -15.23
C LEU A 274 -0.42 -15.85 -16.47
N HIS A 275 0.83 -15.39 -16.58
CA HIS A 275 1.72 -15.72 -17.68
C HIS A 275 2.07 -17.21 -17.71
N ASP A 276 2.56 -17.73 -16.58
CA ASP A 276 3.10 -19.10 -16.51
C ASP A 276 2.01 -20.18 -16.52
N LYS A 277 0.87 -19.96 -15.83
CA LYS A 277 -0.21 -20.97 -15.70
C LYS A 277 -1.24 -20.90 -16.82
N PHE A 278 -1.62 -19.69 -17.24
CA PHE A 278 -2.72 -19.47 -18.19
C PHE A 278 -2.25 -19.03 -19.58
N GLY A 279 -0.94 -18.90 -19.80
CA GLY A 279 -0.38 -18.54 -21.10
C GLY A 279 -0.70 -17.12 -21.57
N TYR A 280 -1.02 -16.20 -20.65
CA TYR A 280 -1.25 -14.81 -21.02
C TYR A 280 0.01 -14.18 -21.59
N LYS A 281 -0.14 -13.34 -22.65
CA LYS A 281 0.92 -12.42 -23.05
C LYS A 281 1.23 -11.48 -21.89
N LEU A 282 2.49 -11.05 -21.80
CA LEU A 282 2.98 -10.30 -20.64
C LEU A 282 2.15 -9.03 -20.37
N GLY A 283 1.81 -8.26 -21.41
CA GLY A 283 0.96 -7.08 -21.29
C GLY A 283 -0.43 -7.39 -20.73
N ALA A 284 -1.06 -8.48 -21.20
CA ALA A 284 -2.36 -8.92 -20.68
C ALA A 284 -2.25 -9.47 -19.24
N ALA A 285 -1.14 -10.17 -18.91
CA ALA A 285 -0.88 -10.67 -17.57
C ALA A 285 -0.70 -9.51 -16.57
N GLY A 286 0.06 -8.48 -16.94
CA GLY A 286 0.25 -7.28 -16.12
C GLY A 286 -1.05 -6.52 -15.83
N LEU A 287 -1.91 -6.36 -16.88
CA LEU A 287 -3.20 -5.70 -16.70
C LEU A 287 -4.15 -6.55 -15.83
N ASN A 288 -4.39 -7.78 -16.23
CA ASN A 288 -5.40 -8.65 -15.58
C ASN A 288 -4.97 -9.06 -14.17
N GLY A 289 -3.66 -9.18 -13.90
CA GLY A 289 -3.13 -9.48 -12.57
C GLY A 289 -3.43 -8.42 -11.52
N THR A 290 -3.70 -7.19 -11.94
CA THR A 290 -3.95 -6.07 -11.04
C THR A 290 -5.35 -5.47 -11.18
N LEU A 291 -5.90 -5.37 -12.40
CA LEU A 291 -7.15 -4.66 -12.71
C LEU A 291 -8.33 -5.15 -11.86
N PHE A 292 -8.63 -6.43 -11.92
CA PHE A 292 -9.85 -6.97 -11.32
C PHE A 292 -9.85 -6.84 -9.79
N ILE A 293 -8.71 -7.10 -9.16
CA ILE A 293 -8.57 -6.99 -7.69
C ILE A 293 -8.71 -5.54 -7.26
N HIS A 294 -7.97 -4.62 -7.90
CA HIS A 294 -7.91 -3.23 -7.45
C HIS A 294 -9.15 -2.43 -7.80
N LEU A 295 -9.78 -2.69 -8.97
CA LEU A 295 -11.03 -2.05 -9.34
C LEU A 295 -12.18 -2.50 -8.42
N ALA A 296 -12.30 -3.80 -8.16
CA ALA A 296 -13.29 -4.32 -7.22
C ALA A 296 -13.07 -3.77 -5.80
N SER A 297 -11.82 -3.70 -5.34
CA SER A 297 -11.47 -3.11 -4.04
C SER A 297 -11.84 -1.63 -3.97
N ALA A 298 -11.53 -0.85 -5.00
CA ALA A 298 -11.87 0.57 -5.08
C ALA A 298 -13.38 0.83 -4.99
N LEU A 299 -14.19 -0.04 -5.61
CA LEU A 299 -15.66 0.04 -5.53
C LEU A 299 -16.19 -0.43 -4.18
N ALA A 300 -15.55 -1.42 -3.56
CA ALA A 300 -15.99 -1.99 -2.29
C ALA A 300 -15.69 -1.08 -1.09
N VAL A 301 -14.57 -0.34 -1.09
CA VAL A 301 -14.14 0.48 0.06
C VAL A 301 -15.20 1.49 0.54
N PRO A 302 -15.86 2.29 -0.32
CA PRO A 302 -16.91 3.20 0.13
C PRO A 302 -18.12 2.48 0.74
N LEU A 303 -18.55 1.37 0.12
CA LEU A 303 -19.68 0.57 0.59
C LEU A 303 -19.38 -0.05 1.96
N ALA A 304 -18.19 -0.61 2.10
CA ALA A 304 -17.72 -1.22 3.33
C ALA A 304 -17.56 -0.18 4.45
N GLY A 305 -17.08 1.03 4.12
CA GLY A 305 -16.97 2.13 5.08
C GLY A 305 -18.34 2.52 5.66
N ILE A 306 -19.35 2.70 4.79
CA ILE A 306 -20.73 3.00 5.24
C ILE A 306 -21.28 1.88 6.13
N LEU A 307 -21.04 0.61 5.76
CA LEU A 307 -21.50 -0.53 6.57
C LEU A 307 -20.77 -0.58 7.92
N ALA A 308 -19.45 -0.36 7.91
CA ALA A 308 -18.62 -0.36 9.11
C ALA A 308 -19.06 0.74 10.09
N ASP A 309 -19.37 1.94 9.61
CA ASP A 309 -19.85 3.04 10.44
C ASP A 309 -21.24 2.75 11.01
N ARG A 310 -22.16 2.19 10.23
CA ARG A 310 -23.47 1.76 10.72
C ARG A 310 -23.39 0.66 11.78
N LEU A 311 -22.50 -0.31 11.59
CA LEU A 311 -22.29 -1.36 12.60
C LEU A 311 -21.62 -0.81 13.86
N ALA A 312 -20.69 0.14 13.74
CA ALA A 312 -20.05 0.78 14.88
C ALA A 312 -21.03 1.57 15.76
N GLN A 313 -22.12 2.09 15.17
CA GLN A 313 -23.19 2.75 15.94
C GLN A 313 -24.07 1.77 16.72
N ARG A 314 -24.15 0.51 16.29
CA ARG A 314 -25.00 -0.53 16.92
C ARG A 314 -24.24 -1.46 17.85
N PHE A 315 -22.99 -1.72 17.54
CA PHE A 315 -22.17 -2.70 18.26
C PHE A 315 -20.81 -2.10 18.61
N PRO A 316 -20.34 -2.21 19.87
CA PRO A 316 -18.96 -1.86 20.23
C PRO A 316 -17.97 -2.61 19.31
N ALA A 317 -16.99 -1.90 18.77
CA ALA A 317 -16.02 -2.42 17.81
C ALA A 317 -16.64 -3.02 16.50
N GLY A 318 -17.84 -2.58 16.09
CA GLY A 318 -18.56 -3.10 14.91
C GLY A 318 -17.78 -3.01 13.60
N ARG A 319 -16.83 -2.06 13.46
CA ARG A 319 -15.92 -1.96 12.31
C ARG A 319 -15.07 -3.21 12.14
N VAL A 320 -14.59 -3.80 13.24
CA VAL A 320 -13.76 -5.02 13.22
C VAL A 320 -14.54 -6.22 12.68
N LEU A 321 -15.86 -6.28 12.90
CA LEU A 321 -16.71 -7.35 12.34
C LEU A 321 -16.78 -7.30 10.81
N VAL A 322 -16.89 -6.09 10.23
CA VAL A 322 -16.91 -5.91 8.76
C VAL A 322 -15.60 -6.39 8.16
N GLN A 323 -14.49 -6.07 8.80
CA GLN A 323 -13.16 -6.51 8.39
C GLN A 323 -12.99 -8.04 8.51
N ALA A 324 -13.42 -8.61 9.64
CA ALA A 324 -13.36 -10.07 9.85
C ALA A 324 -14.20 -10.82 8.82
N ALA A 325 -15.41 -10.32 8.49
CA ALA A 325 -16.26 -10.89 7.46
C ALA A 325 -15.61 -10.79 6.07
N GLY A 326 -14.98 -9.65 5.74
CA GLY A 326 -14.23 -9.48 4.50
C GLY A 326 -13.10 -10.50 4.34
N LEU A 327 -12.28 -10.71 5.39
CA LEU A 327 -11.22 -11.71 5.34
C LEU A 327 -11.77 -13.15 5.32
N LEU A 328 -12.82 -13.44 6.08
CA LEU A 328 -13.43 -14.76 6.13
C LEU A 328 -13.97 -15.19 4.76
N VAL A 329 -14.78 -14.35 4.13
CA VAL A 329 -15.31 -14.63 2.80
C VAL A 329 -14.21 -14.58 1.74
N GLY A 330 -13.28 -13.62 1.87
CA GLY A 330 -12.12 -13.48 0.99
C GLY A 330 -11.21 -14.70 0.99
N SER A 331 -11.11 -15.44 2.11
CA SER A 331 -10.28 -16.65 2.22
C SER A 331 -10.63 -17.71 1.17
N VAL A 332 -11.93 -17.88 0.90
CA VAL A 332 -12.42 -18.82 -0.12
C VAL A 332 -11.99 -18.40 -1.52
N PHE A 333 -12.11 -17.11 -1.84
CA PHE A 333 -11.75 -16.59 -3.16
C PHE A 333 -10.23 -16.56 -3.39
N VAL A 334 -9.43 -16.29 -2.36
CA VAL A 334 -7.97 -16.42 -2.42
C VAL A 334 -7.57 -17.87 -2.75
N ALA A 335 -8.16 -18.85 -2.05
CA ALA A 335 -7.91 -20.26 -2.33
C ALA A 335 -8.35 -20.63 -3.76
N LEU A 336 -9.50 -20.15 -4.20
CA LEU A 336 -10.04 -20.42 -5.53
C LEU A 336 -9.14 -19.87 -6.64
N VAL A 337 -8.54 -18.68 -6.47
CA VAL A 337 -7.56 -18.12 -7.44
C VAL A 337 -6.39 -19.09 -7.65
N GLY A 338 -5.83 -19.65 -6.58
CA GLY A 338 -4.72 -20.60 -6.69
C GLY A 338 -5.15 -21.92 -7.35
N LEU A 339 -6.34 -22.45 -7.01
CA LEU A 339 -6.81 -23.78 -7.41
C LEU A 339 -7.51 -23.82 -8.76
N CYS A 340 -8.00 -22.68 -9.29
CA CYS A 340 -8.74 -22.67 -10.54
C CYS A 340 -7.88 -23.06 -11.74
N SER A 341 -8.55 -23.70 -12.73
CA SER A 341 -7.94 -24.12 -14.00
C SER A 341 -8.45 -23.34 -15.21
N THR A 342 -9.50 -22.53 -15.05
CA THR A 342 -10.09 -21.77 -16.15
C THR A 342 -10.01 -20.26 -15.91
N THR A 343 -9.79 -19.52 -16.99
CA THR A 343 -9.66 -18.06 -16.96
C THR A 343 -10.91 -17.35 -16.42
N GLY A 344 -12.12 -17.85 -16.76
CA GLY A 344 -13.37 -17.24 -16.30
C GLY A 344 -13.51 -17.33 -14.77
N VAL A 345 -13.22 -18.50 -14.20
CA VAL A 345 -13.24 -18.70 -12.74
C VAL A 345 -12.14 -17.86 -12.07
N LEU A 346 -10.96 -17.77 -12.67
CA LEU A 346 -9.88 -16.94 -12.19
C LEU A 346 -10.30 -15.47 -12.05
N ILE A 347 -10.83 -14.86 -13.12
CA ILE A 347 -11.26 -13.46 -13.13
C ILE A 347 -12.37 -13.22 -12.10
N ALA A 348 -13.38 -14.11 -12.04
CA ALA A 348 -14.46 -14.03 -11.07
C ALA A 348 -13.90 -14.11 -9.62
N ALA A 349 -12.99 -15.03 -9.35
CA ALA A 349 -12.36 -15.20 -8.04
C ALA A 349 -11.51 -13.99 -7.66
N MET A 350 -10.69 -13.44 -8.59
CA MET A 350 -9.89 -12.23 -8.37
C MET A 350 -10.78 -11.01 -8.09
N THR A 351 -11.89 -10.86 -8.81
CA THR A 351 -12.87 -9.78 -8.59
C THR A 351 -13.51 -9.90 -7.22
N ALA A 352 -13.99 -11.09 -6.87
CA ALA A 352 -14.62 -11.34 -5.56
C ALA A 352 -13.61 -11.17 -4.41
N PHE A 353 -12.36 -11.64 -4.58
CA PHE A 353 -11.29 -11.39 -3.62
C PHE A 353 -11.03 -9.89 -3.45
N GLY A 354 -10.91 -9.13 -4.54
CA GLY A 354 -10.71 -7.68 -4.50
C GLY A 354 -11.85 -6.97 -3.76
N PHE A 355 -13.10 -7.38 -3.99
CA PHE A 355 -14.25 -6.86 -3.27
C PHE A 355 -14.15 -7.13 -1.75
N CYS A 356 -13.86 -8.36 -1.36
CA CYS A 356 -13.66 -8.75 0.05
C CYS A 356 -12.48 -8.02 0.69
N LYS A 357 -11.38 -7.82 -0.06
CA LYS A 357 -10.23 -7.02 0.37
C LYS A 357 -10.63 -5.58 0.68
N GLY A 358 -11.49 -4.96 -0.15
CA GLY A 358 -12.00 -3.61 0.09
C GLY A 358 -12.78 -3.49 1.40
N PHE A 359 -13.52 -4.53 1.81
CA PHE A 359 -14.19 -4.60 3.11
C PHE A 359 -13.19 -4.58 4.28
N TYR A 360 -12.08 -5.24 4.13
CA TYR A 360 -11.01 -5.21 5.12
C TYR A 360 -10.30 -3.85 5.15
N ASP A 361 -9.86 -3.34 3.99
CA ASP A 361 -9.06 -2.11 3.86
C ASP A 361 -9.79 -0.87 4.37
N SER A 362 -11.13 -0.84 4.26
CA SER A 362 -11.97 0.33 4.58
C SER A 362 -11.89 0.78 6.04
N GLY A 363 -11.53 -0.10 6.97
CA GLY A 363 -11.70 0.20 8.40
C GLY A 363 -10.50 -0.05 9.29
N ILE A 364 -9.37 -0.58 8.78
CA ILE A 364 -8.30 -1.09 9.66
C ILE A 364 -7.66 -0.01 10.54
N PHE A 365 -7.38 1.17 9.98
CA PHE A 365 -6.86 2.29 10.76
C PHE A 365 -7.93 2.93 11.65
N ALA A 366 -9.18 2.99 11.20
CA ALA A 366 -10.28 3.47 12.02
C ALA A 366 -10.47 2.56 13.26
N SER A 367 -10.43 1.25 13.10
CA SER A 367 -10.50 0.29 14.21
C SER A 367 -9.32 0.41 15.18
N LEU A 368 -8.12 0.73 14.70
CA LEU A 368 -6.98 1.05 15.53
C LEU A 368 -7.23 2.34 16.33
N PHE A 369 -7.69 3.40 15.66
CA PHE A 369 -7.89 4.71 16.28
C PHE A 369 -9.05 4.74 17.28
N ASP A 370 -10.03 3.85 17.15
CA ASP A 370 -11.07 3.62 18.15
C ASP A 370 -10.50 3.07 19.47
N GLN A 371 -9.33 2.43 19.44
CA GLN A 371 -8.67 1.79 20.59
C GLN A 371 -7.56 2.66 21.20
N VAL A 372 -7.14 3.74 20.52
CA VAL A 372 -5.95 4.51 20.88
C VAL A 372 -6.30 5.96 21.16
N GLU A 373 -5.73 6.53 22.22
CA GLU A 373 -5.87 7.94 22.54
C GLU A 373 -5.37 8.84 21.40
N PRO A 374 -6.01 10.02 21.17
CA PRO A 374 -5.65 10.91 20.06
C PRO A 374 -4.16 11.24 19.95
N ARG A 375 -3.48 11.43 21.08
CA ARG A 375 -2.03 11.76 21.16
C ARG A 375 -1.10 10.63 20.70
N ALA A 376 -1.57 9.37 20.70
CA ALA A 376 -0.78 8.20 20.32
C ALA A 376 -1.13 7.67 18.91
N ARG A 377 -2.15 8.21 18.22
CA ARG A 377 -2.66 7.69 16.95
C ARG A 377 -1.63 7.66 15.83
N ALA A 378 -0.84 8.72 15.69
CA ALA A 378 0.18 8.79 14.64
C ALA A 378 1.27 7.72 14.83
N SER A 379 1.79 7.59 16.05
CA SER A 379 2.80 6.58 16.37
C SER A 379 2.24 5.16 16.28
N ALA A 380 0.97 4.95 16.69
CA ALA A 380 0.28 3.67 16.55
C ALA A 380 0.10 3.25 15.07
N ALA A 381 -0.27 4.21 14.20
CA ALA A 381 -0.37 3.96 12.78
C ALA A 381 1.00 3.63 12.15
N GLY A 382 2.06 4.32 12.57
CA GLY A 382 3.43 4.02 12.14
C GLY A 382 3.85 2.60 12.52
N LEU A 383 3.66 2.20 13.78
CA LEU A 383 3.96 0.84 14.25
C LEU A 383 3.10 -0.22 13.52
N MET A 384 1.83 0.05 13.30
CA MET A 384 0.95 -0.84 12.53
C MET A 384 1.45 -1.00 11.11
N ASN A 385 1.85 0.09 10.43
CA ASN A 385 2.44 0.02 9.09
C ASN A 385 3.74 -0.79 9.07
N THR A 386 4.62 -0.62 10.07
CA THR A 386 5.84 -1.43 10.20
C THR A 386 5.52 -2.92 10.26
N VAL A 387 4.55 -3.32 11.11
CA VAL A 387 4.12 -4.73 11.22
C VAL A 387 3.49 -5.22 9.92
N GLY A 388 2.59 -4.42 9.32
CA GLY A 388 1.88 -4.80 8.11
C GLY A 388 2.81 -4.95 6.89
N TRP A 389 3.63 -3.94 6.61
CA TRP A 389 4.57 -4.00 5.49
C TRP A 389 5.72 -4.98 5.73
N GLY A 390 6.17 -5.13 6.99
CA GLY A 390 7.15 -6.16 7.36
C GLY A 390 6.61 -7.57 7.09
N GLY A 391 5.35 -7.85 7.46
CA GLY A 391 4.66 -9.09 7.11
C GLY A 391 4.43 -9.23 5.60
N GLY A 392 4.03 -8.15 4.95
CA GLY A 392 3.87 -8.09 3.50
C GLY A 392 5.14 -8.47 2.76
N ALA A 393 6.29 -8.01 3.23
CA ALA A 393 7.59 -8.33 2.62
C ALA A 393 7.94 -9.83 2.63
N LEU A 394 7.33 -10.62 3.51
CA LEU A 394 7.52 -12.07 3.54
C LEU A 394 6.79 -12.78 2.39
N GLY A 395 5.71 -12.20 1.86
CA GLY A 395 4.86 -12.81 0.84
C GLY A 395 5.61 -13.18 -0.45
N PRO A 396 6.29 -12.23 -1.11
CA PRO A 396 7.05 -12.52 -2.33
C PRO A 396 8.15 -13.56 -2.13
N VAL A 397 8.89 -13.49 -1.02
CA VAL A 397 9.96 -14.45 -0.67
C VAL A 397 9.38 -15.83 -0.40
N PHE A 398 8.25 -15.91 0.33
CA PHE A 398 7.61 -17.20 0.62
C PHE A 398 7.22 -17.95 -0.65
N VAL A 399 6.52 -17.29 -1.56
CA VAL A 399 6.12 -17.92 -2.85
C VAL A 399 7.36 -18.30 -3.64
N GLY A 400 8.35 -17.40 -3.75
CA GLY A 400 9.59 -17.67 -4.44
C GLY A 400 10.34 -18.86 -3.84
N TRP A 401 10.42 -18.97 -2.52
CA TRP A 401 11.08 -20.07 -1.82
C TRP A 401 10.39 -21.42 -2.06
N VAL A 402 9.07 -21.49 -1.91
CA VAL A 402 8.29 -22.71 -2.14
C VAL A 402 8.42 -23.17 -3.60
N THR A 403 8.30 -22.24 -4.53
CA THR A 403 8.38 -22.52 -5.97
C THR A 403 9.78 -23.01 -6.36
N ASN A 404 10.84 -22.37 -5.85
CA ASN A 404 12.22 -22.78 -6.11
C ASN A 404 12.54 -24.15 -5.49
N ALA A 405 12.02 -24.46 -4.31
CA ALA A 405 12.18 -25.78 -3.70
C ALA A 405 11.52 -26.87 -4.55
N ALA A 406 10.33 -26.63 -5.09
CA ALA A 406 9.65 -27.56 -5.97
C ALA A 406 10.40 -27.76 -7.31
N ALA A 407 10.93 -26.69 -7.89
CA ALA A 407 11.76 -26.74 -9.09
C ALA A 407 13.00 -27.64 -8.90
N LYS A 408 13.73 -27.45 -7.79
CA LYS A 408 14.90 -28.30 -7.45
C LYS A 408 14.55 -29.75 -7.24
N GLN A 409 13.41 -30.05 -6.61
CA GLN A 409 12.97 -31.45 -6.47
C GLN A 409 12.65 -32.10 -7.81
N ALA A 410 11.98 -31.35 -8.72
CA ALA A 410 11.67 -31.83 -10.06
C ALA A 410 12.94 -32.03 -10.88
N GLU A 411 13.94 -31.16 -10.77
CA GLU A 411 15.25 -31.29 -11.41
C GLU A 411 16.01 -32.56 -10.95
N LEU A 412 16.04 -32.79 -9.63
CA LEU A 412 16.66 -34.00 -9.07
C LEU A 412 15.94 -35.27 -9.53
N ALA A 413 14.61 -35.27 -9.57
CA ALA A 413 13.82 -36.41 -10.05
C ALA A 413 14.07 -36.69 -11.55
N ALA A 414 14.12 -35.65 -12.38
CA ALA A 414 14.40 -35.75 -13.80
C ALA A 414 15.82 -36.30 -14.06
N THR A 415 16.81 -35.83 -13.31
CA THR A 415 18.19 -36.31 -13.38
C THR A 415 18.28 -37.79 -12.98
N ALA A 416 17.62 -38.18 -11.88
CA ALA A 416 17.60 -39.57 -11.40
C ALA A 416 16.91 -40.53 -12.37
N SER A 417 15.91 -40.06 -13.13
CA SER A 417 15.19 -40.86 -14.13
C SER A 417 15.89 -40.92 -15.49
N GLY A 418 17.00 -40.20 -15.69
CA GLY A 418 17.66 -40.07 -16.99
C GLY A 418 16.82 -39.34 -18.04
N ALA A 419 15.92 -38.45 -17.63
CA ALA A 419 15.07 -37.70 -18.53
C ALA A 419 15.90 -36.84 -19.51
N THR A 420 15.37 -36.64 -20.72
CA THR A 420 15.98 -35.69 -21.66
C THR A 420 15.87 -34.27 -21.13
N ALA A 421 16.79 -33.38 -21.59
CA ALA A 421 16.77 -31.97 -21.15
C ALA A 421 15.42 -31.29 -21.37
N GLU A 422 14.71 -31.62 -22.45
CA GLU A 422 13.38 -31.08 -22.77
C GLU A 422 12.30 -31.57 -21.78
N LEU A 423 12.30 -32.86 -21.44
CA LEU A 423 11.39 -33.44 -20.45
C LEU A 423 11.66 -32.87 -19.04
N ALA A 424 12.94 -32.72 -18.69
CA ALA A 424 13.35 -32.10 -17.43
C ALA A 424 12.87 -30.68 -17.33
N ALA A 425 13.08 -29.83 -18.34
CA ALA A 425 12.61 -28.44 -18.37
C ALA A 425 11.07 -28.34 -18.25
N THR A 426 10.35 -29.23 -18.93
CA THR A 426 8.87 -29.27 -18.84
C THR A 426 8.42 -29.66 -17.44
N ALA A 427 9.03 -30.64 -16.80
CA ALA A 427 8.72 -31.10 -15.46
C ALA A 427 9.02 -30.02 -14.42
N ILE A 428 10.14 -29.31 -14.53
CA ILE A 428 10.52 -28.21 -13.67
C ILE A 428 9.47 -27.06 -13.77
N LYS A 429 9.11 -26.67 -14.99
CA LYS A 429 8.11 -25.60 -15.19
C LYS A 429 6.74 -25.99 -14.65
N ALA A 430 6.31 -27.23 -14.82
CA ALA A 430 5.06 -27.73 -14.25
C ALA A 430 5.08 -27.70 -12.71
N ALA A 431 6.21 -28.10 -12.10
CA ALA A 431 6.40 -28.07 -10.65
C ALA A 431 6.38 -26.61 -10.11
N GLU A 432 7.00 -25.66 -10.81
CA GLU A 432 6.96 -24.24 -10.45
C GLU A 432 5.53 -23.69 -10.48
N VAL A 433 4.77 -23.94 -11.53
CA VAL A 433 3.39 -23.49 -11.68
C VAL A 433 2.48 -24.09 -10.59
N GLU A 434 2.63 -25.38 -10.31
CA GLU A 434 1.85 -26.04 -9.27
C GLU A 434 2.20 -25.51 -7.88
N ALA A 435 3.48 -25.33 -7.57
CA ALA A 435 3.93 -24.77 -6.29
C ALA A 435 3.47 -23.35 -6.08
N MET A 436 3.50 -22.50 -7.11
CA MET A 436 2.97 -21.14 -7.08
C MET A 436 1.45 -21.15 -6.86
N SER A 437 0.72 -22.03 -7.56
CA SER A 437 -0.72 -22.22 -7.39
C SER A 437 -1.09 -22.59 -5.95
N ARG A 438 -0.38 -23.56 -5.38
CA ARG A 438 -0.59 -23.99 -3.98
C ARG A 438 -0.22 -22.88 -2.98
N SER A 439 0.84 -22.12 -3.24
CA SER A 439 1.26 -21.00 -2.39
C SER A 439 0.21 -19.90 -2.36
N ILE A 440 -0.37 -19.54 -3.52
CA ILE A 440 -1.49 -18.59 -3.60
C ILE A 440 -2.71 -19.13 -2.86
N ALA A 441 -3.07 -20.40 -3.08
CA ALA A 441 -4.21 -21.02 -2.40
C ALA A 441 -4.03 -21.07 -0.87
N ALA A 442 -2.81 -21.33 -0.39
CA ALA A 442 -2.46 -21.30 1.04
C ALA A 442 -2.66 -19.91 1.67
N GLY A 443 -2.59 -18.83 0.87
CA GLY A 443 -2.98 -17.50 1.30
C GLY A 443 -4.42 -17.43 1.82
N GLY A 444 -5.31 -18.30 1.33
CA GLY A 444 -6.67 -18.45 1.88
C GLY A 444 -6.69 -18.88 3.34
N LEU A 445 -5.79 -19.78 3.74
CA LEU A 445 -5.65 -20.17 5.16
C LEU A 445 -5.14 -19.01 6.01
N VAL A 446 -4.21 -18.21 5.49
CA VAL A 446 -3.73 -17.01 6.18
C VAL A 446 -4.88 -16.00 6.38
N TYR A 447 -5.74 -15.80 5.39
CA TYR A 447 -6.92 -14.95 5.52
C TYR A 447 -7.92 -15.50 6.53
N LEU A 448 -8.16 -16.80 6.53
CA LEU A 448 -9.03 -17.48 7.50
C LEU A 448 -8.52 -17.28 8.94
N VAL A 449 -7.22 -17.50 9.16
CA VAL A 449 -6.57 -17.28 10.46
C VAL A 449 -6.65 -15.79 10.86
N SER A 450 -6.39 -14.87 9.92
CA SER A 450 -6.50 -13.43 10.18
C SER A 450 -7.93 -13.00 10.51
N ALA A 451 -8.94 -13.61 9.89
CA ALA A 451 -10.35 -13.40 10.24
C ALA A 451 -10.68 -13.88 11.65
N ALA A 452 -10.18 -15.05 12.05
CA ALA A 452 -10.34 -15.57 13.40
C ALA A 452 -9.64 -14.66 14.45
N ILE A 453 -8.45 -14.14 14.13
CA ILE A 453 -7.72 -13.18 14.97
C ILE A 453 -8.52 -11.87 15.12
N LEU A 454 -9.10 -11.34 14.02
CA LEU A 454 -9.96 -10.15 14.08
C LEU A 454 -11.22 -10.40 14.92
N PHE A 455 -11.82 -11.58 14.79
CA PHE A 455 -12.96 -11.94 15.62
C PHE A 455 -12.59 -12.02 17.10
N ALA A 456 -11.43 -12.57 17.43
CA ALA A 456 -10.89 -12.54 18.80
C ALA A 456 -10.64 -11.11 19.30
N ALA A 457 -10.06 -10.24 18.43
CA ALA A 457 -9.87 -8.82 18.74
C ALA A 457 -11.22 -8.11 19.02
N TYR A 458 -12.26 -8.40 18.23
CA TYR A 458 -13.62 -7.90 18.46
C TYR A 458 -14.16 -8.33 19.83
N LEU A 459 -14.00 -9.58 20.21
CA LEU A 459 -14.48 -10.09 21.51
C LEU A 459 -13.78 -9.40 22.70
N LEU A 460 -12.49 -9.11 22.56
CA LEU A 460 -11.71 -8.39 23.57
C LEU A 460 -12.05 -6.90 23.63
N ALA A 461 -12.25 -6.27 22.46
CA ALA A 461 -12.60 -4.85 22.38
C ALA A 461 -14.01 -4.52 22.92
N ARG A 462 -14.90 -5.50 23.00
CA ARG A 462 -16.25 -5.37 23.59
C ARG A 462 -16.25 -5.30 25.12
N ARG A 463 -15.18 -5.76 25.77
CA ARG A 463 -15.10 -5.75 27.24
C ARG A 463 -14.85 -4.31 27.73
N PRO A 464 -15.64 -3.78 28.69
CA PRO A 464 -15.33 -2.48 29.28
C PRO A 464 -13.91 -2.53 29.86
N SER A 465 -13.15 -1.44 29.67
CA SER A 465 -11.83 -1.32 30.27
C SER A 465 -11.97 -1.33 31.79
N PRO A 466 -11.18 -2.12 32.53
CA PRO A 466 -11.23 -2.14 34.00
C PRO A 466 -10.84 -0.82 34.67
N ALA A 467 -10.48 0.21 33.92
CA ALA A 467 -10.04 1.52 34.42
C ALA A 467 -11.18 2.56 34.56
N SER A 468 -12.47 2.18 34.52
CA SER A 468 -13.60 3.10 34.73
C SER A 468 -14.38 2.85 36.02
N SER A 469 -13.76 2.19 36.99
CA SER A 469 -14.34 1.95 38.33
C SER A 469 -13.48 2.54 39.46
N ASP A 470 -12.97 3.77 39.25
CA ASP A 470 -12.45 4.61 40.35
C ASP A 470 -12.83 6.09 40.12
#